data_df20e88f24d7ba94862f799df96e4947
#
_entry.id   df20e88f24d7ba94862f799df96e4947
#
_cell.length_a   1.000
_cell.length_b   1.000
_cell.length_c   1.000
_cell.angle_alpha   90.00
_cell.angle_beta   90.00
_cell.angle_gamma   90.00
#
_symmetry.space_group_name_H-M   'P 1'
#
loop_
_entity.id
_entity.type
_entity.pdbx_description
1 polymer ?
#
loop_
_entity_poly.entity_id
_entity_poly.type
_entity_poly.pdbx_seq_one_letter_code
_entity_poly.pdbx_strand_id
1 'polypeptide(L)'
;MFRMKLRVLGCSGGIGGSLRTTSFVLDDDVLLDAGTGVGDLDIDQLRRIDRVFLTHSHLDHVTSLPFLVDTVGWMRDRPLTVHALPETIEVLRAHLFNWKLWPDFAQIPDAANPWMRYEPVALGVPFDLGGGRTITPLPANHVVPAVGYHLDSGAASLVFTGDTTVNDALWPMVNRIRNLRYLIIETAFRNREHELARASKHLSPAMLASELDKLQRPAEIFITHLKPGEYEVIMEEIQSCAGRFDPQMLLTLQQFEF
;
A
#
# COMPACT_ATOMS: atom_id res chain seq x y z
N MET A 1 2.04 5.56 -25.55
CA MET A 1 1.87 5.97 -24.15
C MET A 1 1.94 4.71 -23.33
N PHE A 2 2.83 4.65 -22.37
CA PHE A 2 2.89 3.52 -21.44
C PHE A 2 1.63 3.55 -20.56
N ARG A 3 1.06 2.38 -20.28
CA ARG A 3 -0.01 2.20 -19.31
C ARG A 3 0.56 1.43 -18.15
N MET A 4 0.24 1.84 -16.95
CA MET A 4 0.49 1.08 -15.74
C MET A 4 -0.73 0.23 -15.42
N LYS A 5 -0.50 -0.97 -14.90
CA LYS A 5 -1.55 -1.89 -14.47
C LYS A 5 -1.34 -2.26 -13.01
N LEU A 6 -2.25 -1.82 -12.14
CA LEU A 6 -2.27 -2.23 -10.74
C LEU A 6 -3.28 -3.37 -10.55
N ARG A 7 -2.84 -4.48 -9.96
CA ARG A 7 -3.68 -5.61 -9.57
C ARG A 7 -3.72 -5.71 -8.04
N VAL A 8 -4.93 -5.79 -7.50
CA VAL A 8 -5.19 -5.94 -6.06
C VAL A 8 -5.01 -7.41 -5.68
N LEU A 9 -4.05 -7.73 -4.82
CA LEU A 9 -3.86 -9.06 -4.23
C LEU A 9 -4.60 -9.18 -2.90
N GLY A 10 -4.69 -8.07 -2.17
CA GLY A 10 -5.38 -7.96 -0.90
C GLY A 10 -5.69 -6.51 -0.56
N CYS A 11 -6.83 -6.26 0.08
CA CYS A 11 -7.32 -4.93 0.42
C CYS A 11 -8.13 -4.92 1.73
N SER A 12 -8.07 -6.01 2.51
CA SER A 12 -8.80 -6.13 3.78
C SER A 12 -7.94 -5.65 4.96
N GLY A 13 -8.57 -5.02 5.96
CA GLY A 13 -7.95 -4.70 7.24
C GLY A 13 -7.80 -5.90 8.19
N GLY A 14 -7.79 -7.14 7.66
CA GLY A 14 -7.56 -8.36 8.40
C GLY A 14 -7.70 -9.60 7.54
N ILE A 15 -7.66 -10.77 8.15
CA ILE A 15 -7.70 -12.08 7.49
C ILE A 15 -9.01 -12.82 7.80
N GLY A 16 -9.34 -13.81 6.98
CA GLY A 16 -10.45 -14.74 7.17
C GLY A 16 -11.01 -15.22 5.85
N GLY A 17 -11.16 -16.54 5.65
CA GLY A 17 -11.64 -17.09 4.38
C GLY A 17 -10.79 -16.63 3.18
N SER A 18 -11.41 -15.93 2.25
CA SER A 18 -10.76 -15.36 1.06
C SER A 18 -10.16 -13.96 1.28
N LEU A 19 -10.32 -13.37 2.48
CA LEU A 19 -9.79 -12.04 2.76
C LEU A 19 -8.26 -12.06 2.86
N ARG A 20 -7.63 -11.08 2.22
CA ARG A 20 -6.18 -10.88 2.18
C ARG A 20 -5.86 -9.45 2.60
N THR A 21 -4.82 -9.30 3.41
CA THR A 21 -4.35 -7.98 3.84
C THR A 21 -3.60 -7.26 2.72
N THR A 22 -3.41 -5.97 2.90
CA THR A 22 -2.99 -5.00 1.87
C THR A 22 -1.76 -5.45 1.08
N SER A 23 -1.95 -5.63 -0.20
CA SER A 23 -0.87 -5.91 -1.16
C SER A 23 -1.34 -5.69 -2.59
N PHE A 24 -0.55 -5.00 -3.41
CA PHE A 24 -0.85 -4.74 -4.82
C PHE A 24 0.37 -5.03 -5.68
N VAL A 25 0.16 -5.61 -6.87
CA VAL A 25 1.21 -5.74 -7.89
C VAL A 25 0.97 -4.68 -8.95
N LEU A 26 1.99 -3.85 -9.18
CA LEU A 26 2.04 -2.89 -10.26
C LEU A 26 2.84 -3.50 -11.42
N ASP A 27 2.20 -3.60 -12.55
CA ASP A 27 2.69 -4.36 -13.71
C ASP A 27 3.04 -5.79 -13.27
N ASP A 28 4.28 -6.24 -13.40
CA ASP A 28 4.73 -7.55 -12.92
C ASP A 28 5.98 -7.47 -12.05
N ASP A 29 6.52 -6.26 -11.83
CA ASP A 29 7.86 -6.04 -11.27
C ASP A 29 7.88 -5.27 -9.95
N VAL A 30 6.77 -4.63 -9.56
CA VAL A 30 6.68 -3.83 -8.33
C VAL A 30 5.55 -4.31 -7.44
N LEU A 31 5.86 -4.50 -6.17
CA LEU A 31 4.89 -4.80 -5.12
C LEU A 31 4.70 -3.57 -4.22
N LEU A 32 3.46 -3.19 -3.96
CA LEU A 32 3.07 -2.18 -2.96
C LEU A 32 2.48 -2.91 -1.77
N ASP A 33 3.13 -2.81 -0.64
CA ASP A 33 2.93 -3.61 0.56
C ASP A 33 3.00 -5.13 0.31
N ALA A 34 3.36 -5.86 1.32
CA ALA A 34 3.55 -7.30 1.29
C ALA A 34 2.66 -8.01 2.32
N GLY A 35 1.36 -7.72 2.29
CA GLY A 35 0.37 -8.42 3.08
C GLY A 35 0.12 -9.84 2.60
N THR A 36 -0.87 -10.50 3.18
CA THR A 36 -1.11 -11.95 2.98
C THR A 36 -1.50 -12.33 1.54
N GLY A 37 -1.95 -11.37 0.71
CA GLY A 37 -2.30 -11.62 -0.71
C GLY A 37 -1.11 -11.99 -1.59
N VAL A 38 0.12 -11.69 -1.17
CA VAL A 38 1.34 -12.10 -1.89
C VAL A 38 1.45 -13.63 -2.00
N GLY A 39 0.92 -14.36 -1.00
CA GLY A 39 0.92 -15.82 -1.01
C GLY A 39 0.04 -16.46 -2.10
N ASP A 40 -0.80 -15.70 -2.77
CA ASP A 40 -1.65 -16.17 -3.88
C ASP A 40 -0.93 -16.07 -5.25
N LEU A 41 0.29 -15.49 -5.29
CA LEU A 41 1.14 -15.45 -6.49
C LEU A 41 1.85 -16.79 -6.70
N ASP A 42 1.99 -17.21 -7.95
CA ASP A 42 2.84 -18.35 -8.30
C ASP A 42 4.35 -17.97 -8.22
N ILE A 43 5.22 -19.00 -8.25
CA ILE A 43 6.67 -18.81 -8.10
C ILE A 43 7.25 -17.90 -9.19
N ASP A 44 6.77 -18.02 -10.43
CA ASP A 44 7.25 -17.21 -11.53
C ASP A 44 6.81 -15.74 -11.39
N GLN A 45 5.62 -15.49 -10.83
CA GLN A 45 5.16 -14.15 -10.49
C GLN A 45 6.00 -13.56 -9.35
N LEU A 46 6.20 -14.32 -8.26
CA LEU A 46 7.05 -13.90 -7.13
C LEU A 46 8.48 -13.55 -7.60
N ARG A 47 9.05 -14.37 -8.50
CA ARG A 47 10.40 -14.19 -9.03
C ARG A 47 10.56 -12.91 -9.88
N ARG A 48 9.48 -12.41 -10.50
CA ARG A 48 9.49 -11.17 -11.29
C ARG A 48 9.46 -9.91 -10.46
N ILE A 49 9.05 -9.97 -9.18
CA ILE A 49 9.04 -8.80 -8.31
C ILE A 49 10.47 -8.33 -8.04
N ASP A 50 10.81 -7.15 -8.52
CA ASP A 50 12.13 -6.55 -8.35
C ASP A 50 12.18 -5.57 -7.19
N ARG A 51 11.06 -4.91 -6.91
CA ARG A 51 10.94 -3.85 -5.92
C ARG A 51 9.70 -4.03 -5.07
N VAL A 52 9.85 -3.78 -3.78
CA VAL A 52 8.74 -3.72 -2.82
C VAL A 52 8.74 -2.32 -2.22
N PHE A 53 7.64 -1.59 -2.34
CA PHE A 53 7.42 -0.30 -1.70
C PHE A 53 6.48 -0.52 -0.52
N LEU A 54 6.95 -0.24 0.69
CA LEU A 54 6.16 -0.41 1.90
C LEU A 54 5.60 0.93 2.36
N THR A 55 4.32 0.94 2.72
CA THR A 55 3.69 2.10 3.33
C THR A 55 4.16 2.31 4.75
N HIS A 56 4.23 1.25 5.56
CA HIS A 56 4.65 1.27 6.96
C HIS A 56 4.97 -0.15 7.47
N SER A 57 5.28 -0.27 8.77
CA SER A 57 5.84 -1.50 9.36
C SER A 57 4.82 -2.46 9.99
N HIS A 58 3.51 -2.22 9.93
CA HIS A 58 2.53 -3.14 10.51
C HIS A 58 2.51 -4.49 9.78
N LEU A 59 2.22 -5.56 10.53
CA LEU A 59 2.33 -6.94 10.03
C LEU A 59 1.41 -7.22 8.83
N ASP A 60 0.23 -6.65 8.80
CA ASP A 60 -0.71 -6.81 7.69
C ASP A 60 -0.25 -6.15 6.37
N HIS A 61 0.86 -5.38 6.43
CA HIS A 61 1.53 -4.77 5.28
C HIS A 61 2.90 -5.40 4.96
N VAL A 62 3.50 -6.18 5.87
CA VAL A 62 4.86 -6.72 5.69
C VAL A 62 4.98 -8.23 5.89
N THR A 63 3.91 -8.90 6.32
CA THR A 63 3.97 -10.30 6.78
C THR A 63 4.47 -11.29 5.74
N SER A 64 4.22 -11.05 4.45
CA SER A 64 4.67 -11.94 3.37
C SER A 64 6.06 -11.61 2.83
N LEU A 65 6.67 -10.49 3.23
CA LEU A 65 8.00 -10.11 2.74
C LEU A 65 9.08 -11.15 3.06
N PRO A 66 9.17 -11.70 4.30
CA PRO A 66 10.13 -12.77 4.60
C PRO A 66 9.95 -14.00 3.72
N PHE A 67 8.71 -14.44 3.52
CA PHE A 67 8.41 -15.61 2.68
C PHE A 67 8.72 -15.36 1.21
N LEU A 68 8.46 -14.17 0.69
CA LEU A 68 8.80 -13.78 -0.67
C LEU A 68 10.30 -13.95 -0.90
N VAL A 69 11.13 -13.34 -0.05
CA VAL A 69 12.60 -13.40 -0.22
C VAL A 69 13.13 -14.82 -0.03
N ASP A 70 12.64 -15.54 0.98
CA ASP A 70 13.04 -16.94 1.25
C ASP A 70 12.71 -17.87 0.07
N THR A 71 11.52 -17.68 -0.52
CA THR A 71 11.06 -18.52 -1.63
C THR A 71 11.89 -18.30 -2.89
N VAL A 72 12.15 -17.05 -3.29
CA VAL A 72 12.73 -16.77 -4.62
C VAL A 72 14.11 -16.12 -4.58
N GLY A 73 14.66 -15.76 -3.42
CA GLY A 73 15.95 -15.06 -3.32
C GLY A 73 17.09 -15.79 -4.01
N TRP A 74 17.20 -17.10 -3.82
CA TRP A 74 18.21 -17.95 -4.43
C TRP A 74 18.01 -18.20 -5.95
N MET A 75 16.82 -17.91 -6.48
CA MET A 75 16.47 -18.07 -7.90
C MET A 75 16.76 -16.82 -8.73
N ARG A 76 17.17 -15.73 -8.06
CA ARG A 76 17.33 -14.40 -8.67
C ARG A 76 18.79 -14.09 -8.92
N ASP A 77 19.06 -13.39 -10.00
CA ASP A 77 20.40 -12.88 -10.38
C ASP A 77 20.68 -11.47 -9.80
N ARG A 78 19.68 -10.87 -9.14
CA ARG A 78 19.77 -9.55 -8.51
C ARG A 78 18.95 -9.51 -7.22
N PRO A 79 19.33 -8.69 -6.25
CA PRO A 79 18.57 -8.54 -5.01
C PRO A 79 17.13 -8.02 -5.24
N LEU A 80 16.19 -8.48 -4.40
CA LEU A 80 14.94 -7.79 -4.19
C LEU A 80 15.22 -6.46 -3.47
N THR A 81 14.73 -5.33 -3.98
CA THR A 81 14.94 -4.04 -3.33
C THR A 81 13.68 -3.62 -2.56
N VAL A 82 13.83 -3.40 -1.25
CA VAL A 82 12.75 -2.93 -0.36
C VAL A 82 12.91 -1.43 -0.16
N HIS A 83 11.93 -0.68 -0.64
CA HIS A 83 11.83 0.76 -0.51
C HIS A 83 10.85 1.11 0.61
N ALA A 84 11.29 1.87 1.61
CA ALA A 84 10.46 2.31 2.72
C ALA A 84 11.06 3.56 3.38
N LEU A 85 10.31 4.19 4.29
CA LEU A 85 10.88 5.21 5.17
C LEU A 85 12.05 4.62 5.99
N PRO A 86 13.08 5.42 6.34
CA PRO A 86 14.19 4.97 7.19
C PRO A 86 13.73 4.28 8.47
N GLU A 87 12.70 4.82 9.13
CA GLU A 87 12.14 4.28 10.37
C GLU A 87 11.47 2.91 10.15
N THR A 88 10.79 2.71 9.02
CA THR A 88 10.22 1.41 8.65
C THR A 88 11.33 0.38 8.41
N ILE A 89 12.40 0.76 7.71
CA ILE A 89 13.57 -0.10 7.48
C ILE A 89 14.21 -0.49 8.82
N GLU A 90 14.33 0.44 9.76
CA GLU A 90 14.86 0.17 11.10
C GLU A 90 14.02 -0.88 11.84
N VAL A 91 12.68 -0.76 11.81
CA VAL A 91 11.76 -1.75 12.41
C VAL A 91 11.94 -3.12 11.76
N LEU A 92 12.01 -3.20 10.43
CA LEU A 92 12.21 -4.47 9.73
C LEU A 92 13.52 -5.16 10.15
N ARG A 93 14.62 -4.40 10.23
CA ARG A 93 15.92 -4.94 10.66
C ARG A 93 15.93 -5.36 12.12
N ALA A 94 15.34 -4.55 13.00
CA ALA A 94 15.37 -4.81 14.43
C ALA A 94 14.45 -5.97 14.86
N HIS A 95 13.29 -6.12 14.19
CA HIS A 95 12.23 -6.98 14.69
C HIS A 95 11.82 -8.11 13.74
N LEU A 96 12.14 -8.03 12.45
CA LEU A 96 11.77 -9.07 11.49
C LEU A 96 12.99 -9.83 10.97
N PHE A 97 13.93 -9.16 10.32
CA PHE A 97 15.13 -9.76 9.71
C PHE A 97 16.35 -9.67 10.67
N ASN A 98 16.25 -10.34 11.82
CA ASN A 98 17.17 -10.14 12.97
C ASN A 98 17.84 -11.44 13.45
N TRP A 99 17.83 -12.50 12.63
CA TRP A 99 18.37 -13.83 12.94
C TRP A 99 17.68 -14.56 14.11
N LYS A 100 16.63 -13.94 14.68
CA LYS A 100 15.82 -14.54 15.76
C LYS A 100 14.41 -14.88 15.25
N LEU A 101 13.73 -13.91 14.62
CA LEU A 101 12.43 -14.15 13.99
C LEU A 101 12.63 -14.68 12.58
N TRP A 102 13.49 -14.04 11.77
CA TRP A 102 13.81 -14.47 10.40
C TRP A 102 15.26 -14.14 10.03
N PRO A 103 15.89 -14.89 9.10
CA PRO A 103 17.25 -14.58 8.61
C PRO A 103 17.35 -13.18 8.03
N ASP A 104 18.50 -12.54 8.18
CA ASP A 104 18.78 -11.26 7.53
C ASP A 104 19.26 -11.48 6.08
N PHE A 105 18.33 -11.42 5.15
CA PHE A 105 18.61 -11.61 3.72
C PHE A 105 19.44 -10.50 3.08
N ALA A 106 19.68 -9.40 3.78
CA ALA A 106 20.67 -8.40 3.36
C ALA A 106 22.12 -8.88 3.58
N GLN A 107 22.29 -10.06 4.19
CA GLN A 107 23.59 -10.70 4.43
C GLN A 107 23.70 -12.11 3.82
N ILE A 108 22.67 -12.59 3.12
CA ILE A 108 22.61 -13.92 2.51
C ILE A 108 22.58 -13.79 1.00
N PRO A 109 23.40 -14.59 0.22
CA PRO A 109 24.43 -15.50 0.72
C PRO A 109 25.63 -14.79 1.34
N ASP A 110 25.88 -13.54 0.96
CA ASP A 110 26.88 -12.64 1.54
C ASP A 110 26.47 -11.17 1.35
N ALA A 111 27.10 -10.26 2.09
CA ALA A 111 26.76 -8.84 2.06
C ALA A 111 27.10 -8.12 0.73
N ALA A 112 27.97 -8.72 -0.13
CA ALA A 112 28.31 -8.14 -1.42
C ALA A 112 27.25 -8.46 -2.48
N ASN A 113 26.61 -9.64 -2.36
CA ASN A 113 25.59 -10.14 -3.29
C ASN A 113 24.34 -10.64 -2.53
N PRO A 114 23.66 -9.78 -1.76
CA PRO A 114 22.55 -10.21 -0.91
C PRO A 114 21.31 -10.55 -1.74
N TRP A 115 20.42 -11.36 -1.20
CA TRP A 115 19.11 -11.63 -1.81
C TRP A 115 18.16 -10.44 -1.69
N MET A 116 18.37 -9.58 -0.69
CA MET A 116 17.55 -8.40 -0.45
C MET A 116 18.43 -7.21 -0.09
N ARG A 117 18.00 -6.01 -0.49
CA ARG A 117 18.60 -4.74 -0.05
C ARG A 117 17.52 -3.75 0.34
N TYR A 118 17.90 -2.74 1.12
CA TYR A 118 17.01 -1.66 1.51
C TYR A 118 17.45 -0.35 0.82
N GLU A 119 16.47 0.39 0.31
CA GLU A 119 16.65 1.73 -0.22
C GLU A 119 15.63 2.67 0.42
N PRO A 120 16.07 3.69 1.17
CA PRO A 120 15.15 4.62 1.81
C PRO A 120 14.44 5.50 0.78
N VAL A 121 13.15 5.79 1.06
CA VAL A 121 12.37 6.78 0.31
C VAL A 121 12.18 8.05 1.15
N ALA A 122 11.92 9.17 0.47
CA ALA A 122 11.63 10.45 1.10
C ALA A 122 10.32 11.03 0.56
N LEU A 123 9.55 11.69 1.44
CA LEU A 123 8.27 12.32 1.09
C LEU A 123 8.42 13.28 -0.08
N GLY A 124 7.54 13.16 -1.07
CA GLY A 124 7.48 14.03 -2.23
C GLY A 124 8.60 13.85 -3.25
N VAL A 125 9.54 12.94 -3.03
CA VAL A 125 10.63 12.66 -3.98
C VAL A 125 10.21 11.51 -4.89
N PRO A 126 10.03 11.74 -6.21
CA PRO A 126 9.64 10.70 -7.14
C PRO A 126 10.80 9.72 -7.37
N PHE A 127 10.45 8.43 -7.43
CA PHE A 127 11.33 7.36 -7.83
C PHE A 127 10.97 6.91 -9.25
N ASP A 128 11.98 6.81 -10.13
CA ASP A 128 11.81 6.32 -11.49
C ASP A 128 11.76 4.79 -11.52
N LEU A 129 10.63 4.24 -11.95
CA LEU A 129 10.43 2.80 -12.13
C LEU A 129 10.91 2.31 -13.51
N GLY A 130 11.29 3.25 -14.39
CA GLY A 130 11.61 2.98 -15.78
C GLY A 130 10.38 3.02 -16.69
N GLY A 131 10.61 3.17 -18.00
CA GLY A 131 9.53 3.22 -18.98
C GLY A 131 8.60 4.44 -18.87
N GLY A 132 9.04 5.51 -18.19
CA GLY A 132 8.20 6.70 -17.92
C GLY A 132 7.24 6.53 -16.73
N ARG A 133 7.36 5.46 -15.96
CA ARG A 133 6.58 5.20 -14.74
C ARG A 133 7.29 5.81 -13.54
N THR A 134 6.55 6.47 -12.66
CA THR A 134 7.09 6.97 -11.39
C THR A 134 6.22 6.57 -10.20
N ILE A 135 6.84 6.48 -9.03
CA ILE A 135 6.20 6.31 -7.74
C ILE A 135 6.70 7.40 -6.79
N THR A 136 5.79 8.12 -6.13
CA THR A 136 6.13 9.21 -5.23
C THR A 136 5.49 8.97 -3.87
N PRO A 137 6.28 8.92 -2.77
CA PRO A 137 5.75 8.82 -1.43
C PRO A 137 4.95 10.08 -1.05
N LEU A 138 3.76 9.90 -0.51
CA LEU A 138 2.86 10.93 -0.01
C LEU A 138 2.76 10.83 1.52
N PRO A 139 2.46 11.93 2.24
CA PRO A 139 2.29 11.87 3.68
C PRO A 139 1.10 11.02 4.07
N ALA A 140 1.28 10.15 5.07
CA ALA A 140 0.21 9.45 5.77
C ALA A 140 0.26 9.80 7.26
N ASN A 141 -0.89 9.82 7.94
CA ASN A 141 -0.99 10.12 9.37
C ASN A 141 -1.43 8.86 10.12
N HIS A 142 -0.47 8.07 10.56
CA HIS A 142 -0.72 6.80 11.24
C HIS A 142 0.00 6.73 12.59
N VAL A 143 -0.21 5.63 13.36
CA VAL A 143 0.41 5.44 14.69
C VAL A 143 1.91 5.18 14.63
N VAL A 144 2.41 4.73 13.48
CA VAL A 144 3.82 4.59 13.16
C VAL A 144 4.18 5.48 11.96
N PRO A 145 5.45 5.80 11.70
CA PRO A 145 5.85 6.48 10.48
C PRO A 145 5.32 5.76 9.24
N ALA A 146 4.56 6.47 8.41
CA ALA A 146 3.84 5.90 7.28
C ALA A 146 3.82 6.83 6.07
N VAL A 147 3.64 6.25 4.89
CA VAL A 147 3.44 6.94 3.62
C VAL A 147 2.30 6.31 2.83
N GLY A 148 1.64 7.11 2.01
CA GLY A 148 0.92 6.66 0.83
C GLY A 148 1.81 6.75 -0.41
N TYR A 149 1.26 6.41 -1.57
CA TYR A 149 1.99 6.47 -2.84
C TYR A 149 1.14 7.06 -3.96
N HIS A 150 1.77 7.93 -4.75
CA HIS A 150 1.28 8.39 -6.05
C HIS A 150 2.01 7.60 -7.14
N LEU A 151 1.26 6.88 -7.96
CA LEU A 151 1.72 6.09 -9.11
C LEU A 151 1.35 6.86 -10.36
N ASP A 152 2.33 7.20 -11.21
CA ASP A 152 2.10 7.99 -12.42
C ASP A 152 2.71 7.32 -13.65
N SER A 153 1.85 7.09 -14.66
CA SER A 153 2.25 6.58 -15.97
C SER A 153 2.61 7.71 -16.95
N GLY A 154 2.48 8.97 -16.53
CA GLY A 154 2.56 10.13 -17.38
C GLY A 154 1.26 10.44 -18.16
N ALA A 155 0.40 9.46 -18.41
CA ALA A 155 -0.90 9.62 -19.04
C ALA A 155 -2.03 9.80 -18.03
N ALA A 156 -2.05 8.96 -17.02
CA ALA A 156 -2.98 9.01 -15.90
C ALA A 156 -2.27 8.51 -14.63
N SER A 157 -2.87 8.72 -13.46
CA SER A 157 -2.26 8.35 -12.21
C SER A 157 -3.26 7.81 -11.19
N LEU A 158 -2.71 7.11 -10.21
CA LEU A 158 -3.43 6.55 -9.06
C LEU A 158 -2.76 7.01 -7.78
N VAL A 159 -3.56 7.38 -6.78
CA VAL A 159 -3.11 7.61 -5.41
C VAL A 159 -3.63 6.49 -4.51
N PHE A 160 -2.72 5.88 -3.75
CA PHE A 160 -3.02 4.98 -2.63
C PHE A 160 -2.57 5.65 -1.34
N THR A 161 -3.48 5.89 -0.41
CA THR A 161 -3.18 6.66 0.81
C THR A 161 -2.33 5.91 1.83
N GLY A 162 -2.25 4.57 1.72
CA GLY A 162 -1.85 3.74 2.86
C GLY A 162 -2.84 3.88 4.01
N ASP A 163 -2.47 3.41 5.19
CA ASP A 163 -3.24 3.59 6.41
C ASP A 163 -3.05 5.00 6.95
N THR A 164 -4.16 5.68 7.20
CA THR A 164 -4.14 7.07 7.61
C THR A 164 -5.42 7.46 8.34
N THR A 165 -5.33 8.39 9.26
CA THR A 165 -6.49 9.12 9.78
C THR A 165 -6.63 10.47 9.04
N VAL A 166 -7.31 11.44 9.64
CA VAL A 166 -7.39 12.82 9.14
C VAL A 166 -6.00 13.36 8.83
N ASN A 167 -5.81 13.84 7.58
CA ASN A 167 -4.47 14.13 7.05
C ASN A 167 -4.45 15.38 6.17
N ASP A 168 -4.32 16.54 6.79
CA ASP A 168 -4.29 17.82 6.07
C ASP A 168 -3.07 17.98 5.17
N ALA A 169 -1.97 17.25 5.44
CA ALA A 169 -0.76 17.32 4.63
C ALA A 169 -0.86 16.59 3.27
N LEU A 170 -1.78 15.64 3.14
CA LEU A 170 -1.99 14.85 1.93
C LEU A 170 -2.60 15.68 0.80
N TRP A 171 -3.67 16.41 1.09
CA TRP A 171 -4.52 17.01 0.07
C TRP A 171 -3.85 18.09 -0.79
N PRO A 172 -2.95 18.95 -0.24
CA PRO A 172 -2.19 19.88 -1.08
C PRO A 172 -1.33 19.19 -2.13
N MET A 173 -0.84 17.97 -1.85
CA MET A 173 -0.06 17.19 -2.80
C MET A 173 -0.97 16.53 -3.83
N VAL A 174 -2.04 15.86 -3.39
CA VAL A 174 -3.01 15.19 -4.27
C VAL A 174 -3.68 16.20 -5.22
N ASN A 175 -4.07 17.37 -4.73
CA ASN A 175 -4.74 18.39 -5.53
C ASN A 175 -3.85 19.03 -6.62
N ARG A 176 -2.52 18.85 -6.56
CA ARG A 176 -1.59 19.28 -7.63
C ARG A 176 -1.49 18.27 -8.78
N ILE A 177 -1.93 17.01 -8.56
CA ILE A 177 -1.89 15.96 -9.59
C ILE A 177 -2.93 16.27 -10.67
N ARG A 178 -2.48 16.59 -11.88
CA ARG A 178 -3.38 17.02 -12.97
C ARG A 178 -4.08 15.87 -13.68
N ASN A 179 -3.44 14.69 -13.69
CA ASN A 179 -3.88 13.47 -14.37
C ASN A 179 -4.39 12.41 -13.40
N LEU A 180 -4.80 12.80 -12.18
CA LEU A 180 -5.38 11.87 -11.20
C LEU A 180 -6.63 11.23 -11.79
N ARG A 181 -6.65 9.89 -11.77
CA ARG A 181 -7.78 9.09 -12.23
C ARG A 181 -8.39 8.27 -11.09
N TYR A 182 -7.56 7.67 -10.26
CA TYR A 182 -7.99 6.78 -9.19
C TYR A 182 -7.46 7.22 -7.83
N LEU A 183 -8.31 7.14 -6.82
CA LEU A 183 -7.94 7.31 -5.41
C LEU A 183 -8.34 6.05 -4.63
N ILE A 184 -7.37 5.35 -4.07
CA ILE A 184 -7.60 4.27 -3.11
C ILE A 184 -7.33 4.84 -1.72
N ILE A 185 -8.38 4.89 -0.88
CA ILE A 185 -8.33 5.44 0.48
C ILE A 185 -8.90 4.46 1.48
N GLU A 186 -8.32 4.40 2.68
CA GLU A 186 -8.73 3.47 3.71
C GLU A 186 -9.99 3.92 4.46
N THR A 187 -10.74 2.97 5.00
CA THR A 187 -11.74 3.16 6.05
C THR A 187 -11.88 1.86 6.83
N ALA A 188 -11.46 1.85 8.09
CA ALA A 188 -11.37 0.59 8.83
C ALA A 188 -12.57 0.30 9.73
N PHE A 189 -13.18 1.32 10.32
CA PHE A 189 -14.14 1.18 11.41
C PHE A 189 -15.47 1.85 11.09
N ARG A 190 -16.55 1.40 11.76
CA ARG A 190 -17.88 2.01 11.69
C ARG A 190 -17.92 3.34 12.44
N ASN A 191 -18.90 4.18 12.13
CA ASN A 191 -19.08 5.47 12.84
C ASN A 191 -19.24 5.31 14.34
N ARG A 192 -19.91 4.25 14.84
CA ARG A 192 -20.04 3.99 16.28
C ARG A 192 -18.70 3.70 16.96
N GLU A 193 -17.66 3.34 16.20
CA GLU A 193 -16.30 3.04 16.66
C GLU A 193 -15.33 4.21 16.41
N HIS A 194 -15.87 5.42 16.25
CA HIS A 194 -15.11 6.63 15.94
C HIS A 194 -13.91 6.87 16.88
N GLU A 195 -14.08 6.62 18.19
CA GLU A 195 -12.98 6.79 19.15
C GLU A 195 -11.87 5.76 18.95
N LEU A 196 -12.22 4.51 18.57
CA LEU A 196 -11.23 3.50 18.22
C LEU A 196 -10.52 3.86 16.90
N ALA A 197 -11.25 4.32 15.89
CA ALA A 197 -10.68 4.81 14.64
C ALA A 197 -9.65 5.92 14.89
N ARG A 198 -9.98 6.90 15.74
CA ARG A 198 -9.06 7.97 16.12
C ARG A 198 -7.84 7.47 16.88
N ALA A 199 -8.04 6.58 17.87
CA ALA A 199 -6.96 6.05 18.69
C ALA A 199 -5.96 5.20 17.88
N SER A 200 -6.45 4.40 16.94
CA SER A 200 -5.64 3.58 16.03
C SER A 200 -5.21 4.32 14.75
N LYS A 201 -5.60 5.60 14.62
CA LYS A 201 -5.32 6.45 13.44
C LYS A 201 -5.76 5.83 12.12
N HIS A 202 -7.00 5.37 12.07
CA HIS A 202 -7.73 5.01 10.87
C HIS A 202 -8.92 5.96 10.64
N LEU A 203 -9.61 5.80 9.52
CA LEU A 203 -10.83 6.54 9.21
C LEU A 203 -12.08 5.74 9.59
N SER A 204 -13.12 6.47 10.02
CA SER A 204 -14.52 6.06 10.00
C SER A 204 -15.25 6.74 8.84
N PRO A 205 -16.46 6.31 8.44
CA PRO A 205 -17.22 6.92 7.33
C PRO A 205 -17.42 8.43 7.43
N ALA A 206 -17.70 8.95 8.62
CA ALA A 206 -17.83 10.39 8.82
C ALA A 206 -16.50 11.14 8.66
N MET A 207 -15.38 10.54 9.12
CA MET A 207 -14.04 11.09 8.92
C MET A 207 -13.66 11.04 7.45
N LEU A 208 -13.92 9.93 6.76
CA LEU A 208 -13.71 9.79 5.32
C LEU A 208 -14.43 10.89 4.54
N ALA A 209 -15.71 11.14 4.85
CA ALA A 209 -16.49 12.19 4.18
C ALA A 209 -15.81 13.56 4.32
N SER A 210 -15.32 13.87 5.53
CA SER A 210 -14.61 15.14 5.81
C SER A 210 -13.26 15.20 5.06
N GLU A 211 -12.58 14.07 4.89
CA GLU A 211 -11.34 14.01 4.10
C GLU A 211 -11.63 14.21 2.62
N LEU A 212 -12.63 13.53 2.06
CA LEU A 212 -13.00 13.65 0.65
C LEU A 212 -13.50 15.06 0.26
N ASP A 213 -14.06 15.83 1.21
CA ASP A 213 -14.42 17.24 0.98
C ASP A 213 -13.20 18.14 0.64
N LYS A 214 -11.99 17.70 0.99
CA LYS A 214 -10.74 18.41 0.67
C LYS A 214 -10.22 18.10 -0.74
N LEU A 215 -10.74 17.05 -1.40
CA LEU A 215 -10.34 16.64 -2.74
C LEU A 215 -10.90 17.64 -3.77
N GLN A 216 -10.02 18.27 -4.55
CA GLN A 216 -10.36 19.27 -5.57
C GLN A 216 -10.19 18.74 -7.01
N ARG A 217 -9.96 17.44 -7.15
CA ARG A 217 -9.74 16.76 -8.45
C ARG A 217 -10.81 15.70 -8.65
N PRO A 218 -11.33 15.54 -9.87
CA PRO A 218 -12.16 14.38 -10.18
C PRO A 218 -11.29 13.12 -10.07
N ALA A 219 -11.82 12.10 -9.38
CA ALA A 219 -11.20 10.78 -9.27
C ALA A 219 -12.28 9.73 -9.03
N GLU A 220 -12.07 8.53 -9.54
CA GLU A 220 -12.82 7.35 -9.13
C GLU A 220 -12.28 6.90 -7.77
N ILE A 221 -13.14 6.76 -6.76
CA ILE A 221 -12.73 6.53 -5.36
C ILE A 221 -13.02 5.10 -4.97
N PHE A 222 -12.00 4.42 -4.39
CA PHE A 222 -12.08 3.05 -3.93
C PHE A 222 -11.69 2.96 -2.46
N ILE A 223 -12.52 2.23 -1.68
CA ILE A 223 -12.35 2.07 -0.24
C ILE A 223 -11.62 0.77 0.05
N THR A 224 -10.50 0.86 0.76
CA THR A 224 -9.68 -0.26 1.19
C THR A 224 -9.66 -0.41 2.71
N HIS A 225 -9.02 -1.45 3.22
CA HIS A 225 -8.74 -1.70 4.64
C HIS A 225 -9.98 -1.91 5.52
N LEU A 226 -11.12 -2.27 4.91
CA LEU A 226 -12.34 -2.58 5.66
C LEU A 226 -12.12 -3.78 6.60
N LYS A 227 -12.57 -3.67 7.84
CA LYS A 227 -12.44 -4.77 8.82
C LYS A 227 -13.32 -5.97 8.47
N PRO A 228 -12.80 -7.21 8.60
CA PRO A 228 -13.57 -8.43 8.35
C PRO A 228 -14.88 -8.49 9.15
N GLY A 229 -15.95 -8.90 8.47
CA GLY A 229 -17.28 -9.05 9.06
C GLY A 229 -18.08 -7.75 9.21
N GLU A 230 -17.49 -6.60 8.90
CA GLU A 230 -18.14 -5.29 9.06
C GLU A 230 -18.25 -4.51 7.73
N TYR A 231 -17.67 -5.00 6.63
CA TYR A 231 -17.51 -4.27 5.37
C TYR A 231 -18.84 -3.81 4.74
N GLU A 232 -19.89 -4.62 4.81
CA GLU A 232 -21.20 -4.23 4.28
C GLU A 232 -21.77 -3.02 5.01
N VAL A 233 -21.75 -3.05 6.34
CA VAL A 233 -22.26 -1.96 7.17
C VAL A 233 -21.38 -0.70 7.06
N ILE A 234 -20.06 -0.87 7.00
CA ILE A 234 -19.14 0.27 6.80
C ILE A 234 -19.44 0.93 5.44
N MET A 235 -19.63 0.15 4.36
CA MET A 235 -19.97 0.70 3.05
C MET A 235 -21.35 1.38 3.02
N GLU A 236 -22.37 0.86 3.73
CA GLU A 236 -23.66 1.52 3.89
C GLU A 236 -23.52 2.87 4.60
N GLU A 237 -22.74 2.94 5.67
CA GLU A 237 -22.45 4.19 6.38
C GLU A 237 -21.64 5.16 5.48
N ILE A 238 -20.69 4.67 4.68
CA ILE A 238 -19.93 5.46 3.69
C ILE A 238 -20.89 6.05 2.64
N GLN A 239 -21.80 5.25 2.10
CA GLN A 239 -22.80 5.74 1.14
C GLN A 239 -23.68 6.83 1.75
N SER A 240 -24.05 6.69 3.02
CA SER A 240 -24.82 7.72 3.74
C SER A 240 -24.04 9.03 3.95
N CYS A 241 -22.75 8.94 4.31
CA CYS A 241 -21.91 10.10 4.64
C CYS A 241 -21.25 10.75 3.42
N ALA A 242 -20.78 9.95 2.48
CA ALA A 242 -19.90 10.32 1.37
C ALA A 242 -20.43 9.90 0.00
N GLY A 243 -21.69 9.47 -0.13
CA GLY A 243 -22.29 8.96 -1.37
C GLY A 243 -22.20 9.92 -2.56
N ARG A 244 -22.10 11.25 -2.30
CA ARG A 244 -21.88 12.26 -3.35
C ARG A 244 -20.57 12.10 -4.13
N PHE A 245 -19.61 11.35 -3.60
CA PHE A 245 -18.34 11.03 -4.23
C PHE A 245 -18.33 9.67 -4.95
N ASP A 246 -19.44 8.94 -4.89
CA ASP A 246 -19.60 7.59 -5.46
C ASP A 246 -18.48 6.61 -5.09
N PRO A 247 -18.10 6.48 -3.78
CA PRO A 247 -17.02 5.60 -3.36
C PRO A 247 -17.43 4.13 -3.52
N GLN A 248 -16.55 3.34 -4.11
CA GLN A 248 -16.75 1.91 -4.35
C GLN A 248 -15.86 1.09 -3.41
N MET A 249 -16.33 -0.08 -3.00
CA MET A 249 -15.50 -1.03 -2.26
C MET A 249 -14.42 -1.62 -3.18
N LEU A 250 -13.17 -1.56 -2.75
CA LEU A 250 -12.06 -2.22 -3.44
C LEU A 250 -12.17 -3.74 -3.28
N LEU A 251 -11.97 -4.47 -4.36
CA LEU A 251 -12.09 -5.93 -4.36
C LEU A 251 -10.75 -6.60 -4.67
N THR A 252 -10.51 -7.76 -4.05
CA THR A 252 -9.39 -8.64 -4.43
C THR A 252 -9.52 -9.03 -5.91
N LEU A 253 -8.39 -9.08 -6.60
CA LEU A 253 -8.24 -9.30 -8.05
C LEU A 253 -8.74 -8.16 -8.95
N GLN A 254 -9.26 -7.07 -8.40
CA GLN A 254 -9.58 -5.87 -9.18
C GLN A 254 -8.30 -5.34 -9.86
N GLN A 255 -8.48 -4.77 -11.06
CA GLN A 255 -7.39 -4.24 -11.86
C GLN A 255 -7.68 -2.81 -12.27
N PHE A 256 -6.66 -1.98 -12.25
CA PHE A 256 -6.67 -0.59 -12.69
C PHE A 256 -5.67 -0.42 -13.83
N GLU A 257 -6.10 0.22 -14.90
CA GLU A 257 -5.22 0.62 -16.00
C GLU A 257 -5.22 2.15 -16.12
N PHE A 258 -4.06 2.73 -16.07
CA PHE A 258 -3.90 4.20 -16.08
C PHE A 258 -2.58 4.65 -16.70
#